data_6ee095a871bbcfa0ca039397b6b52b22
#
_entry.id   6ee095a871bbcfa0ca039397b6b52b22
#
_cell.length_a   1.000
_cell.length_b   1.000
_cell.length_c   1.000
_cell.angle_alpha   90.00
_cell.angle_beta   90.00
_cell.angle_gamma   90.00
#
_symmetry.space_group_name_H-M   'P 1'
#
loop_
_entity.id
_entity.type
_entity.pdbx_description
1 polymer ?
#
loop_
_entity_poly.entity_id
_entity_poly.type
_entity_poly.pdbx_seq_one_letter_code
_entity_poly.pdbx_strand_id
1 'polypeptide(L)'
;LTDEQNQAKKKILKTVEQALAKNQTGQLVLVTGEAGAGKTVLMSNIFYELAKQDQLNAVMMVNHPQQVKVYRQIVKKLGVGDDETVVKPTHFINKYDEDHKVDVAFIDEAHLLWTKQNQGYHGHGDNQLLDILQRAKVVLAVYDHKQVLTADEIMENEDWQQIKRLAGDKVIRLKNQMRIAASDETIRWIRDFIDQRRVFPIPQDDKYDLQVFDDPKVMQEAIAQFNAEDHGHGISRMVATFDWEYSSNRKPKDGSDYWCVSEGDWSMPWNLQLKSSQKQQNGVNYDELSWAEQPHTIKEIGSTYTVQGFDLNHVGVVIGPSVKYRDGKVIFDPSASANKKAVQRRTMKDNSKQRFGEQLLHNELNVLLTRGVHGLYLHAVDPQLQAALKRAALDQRHN
;
A
#
# COMPACT_ATOMS: atom_id res chain seq x y z
N LEU A 1 1.04 -20.51 4.02
CA LEU A 1 -0.05 -20.30 3.05
C LEU A 1 -1.31 -21.05 3.50
N THR A 2 -2.48 -20.43 3.33
CA THR A 2 -3.77 -21.09 3.53
C THR A 2 -4.09 -22.06 2.40
N ASP A 3 -5.16 -22.83 2.56
CA ASP A 3 -5.62 -23.76 1.51
C ASP A 3 -5.95 -23.03 0.21
N GLU A 4 -6.64 -21.87 0.28
CA GLU A 4 -6.91 -21.03 -0.89
C GLU A 4 -5.63 -20.57 -1.56
N GLN A 5 -4.66 -20.08 -0.78
CA GLN A 5 -3.36 -19.63 -1.29
C GLN A 5 -2.55 -20.79 -1.88
N ASN A 6 -2.57 -21.97 -1.26
CA ASN A 6 -1.89 -23.15 -1.78
C ASN A 6 -2.51 -23.62 -3.11
N GLN A 7 -3.84 -23.59 -3.24
CA GLN A 7 -4.51 -23.89 -4.51
C GLN A 7 -4.18 -22.85 -5.58
N ALA A 8 -4.20 -21.55 -5.22
CA ALA A 8 -3.80 -20.47 -6.11
C ALA A 8 -2.34 -20.62 -6.55
N LYS A 9 -1.42 -20.92 -5.63
CA LYS A 9 0.00 -21.18 -5.93
C LYS A 9 0.17 -22.27 -6.95
N LYS A 10 -0.46 -23.44 -6.76
CA LYS A 10 -0.39 -24.58 -7.69
C LYS A 10 -0.90 -24.17 -9.08
N LYS A 11 -2.01 -23.45 -9.14
CA LYS A 11 -2.56 -22.95 -10.41
C LYS A 11 -1.61 -21.97 -11.09
N ILE A 12 -1.03 -21.04 -10.36
CA ILE A 12 -0.08 -20.03 -10.89
C ILE A 12 1.17 -20.72 -11.41
N LEU A 13 1.81 -21.60 -10.64
CA LEU A 13 3.02 -22.31 -11.07
C LEU A 13 2.78 -23.11 -12.36
N LYS A 14 1.69 -23.87 -12.41
CA LYS A 14 1.31 -24.59 -13.64
C LYS A 14 1.10 -23.65 -14.84
N THR A 15 0.45 -22.50 -14.61
CA THR A 15 0.22 -21.51 -15.67
C THR A 15 1.54 -20.89 -16.14
N VAL A 16 2.45 -20.59 -15.23
CA VAL A 16 3.80 -20.06 -15.56
C VAL A 16 4.61 -21.10 -16.34
N GLU A 17 4.63 -22.36 -15.91
CA GLU A 17 5.31 -23.45 -16.64
C GLU A 17 4.78 -23.60 -18.06
N GLN A 18 3.47 -23.62 -18.23
CA GLN A 18 2.82 -23.69 -19.54
C GLN A 18 3.14 -22.47 -20.42
N ALA A 19 3.20 -21.29 -19.81
CA ALA A 19 3.55 -20.07 -20.51
C ALA A 19 5.02 -20.05 -20.93
N LEU A 20 5.94 -20.48 -20.07
CA LEU A 20 7.36 -20.62 -20.40
C LEU A 20 7.59 -21.60 -21.55
N ALA A 21 6.89 -22.74 -21.54
CA ALA A 21 6.98 -23.74 -22.60
C ALA A 21 6.57 -23.21 -23.98
N LYS A 22 5.66 -22.23 -24.06
CA LYS A 22 5.29 -21.57 -25.31
C LYS A 22 6.38 -20.65 -25.85
N ASN A 23 7.34 -20.24 -25.03
CA ASN A 23 8.42 -19.32 -25.38
C ASN A 23 7.96 -18.04 -26.09
N GLN A 24 6.79 -17.53 -25.72
CA GLN A 24 6.19 -16.29 -26.24
C GLN A 24 6.45 -15.14 -25.27
N THR A 25 6.60 -13.95 -25.79
CA THR A 25 6.75 -12.73 -24.99
C THR A 25 5.39 -12.19 -24.54
N GLY A 26 5.35 -11.55 -23.37
CA GLY A 26 4.21 -10.77 -22.95
C GLY A 26 3.00 -11.57 -22.47
N GLN A 27 3.23 -12.77 -21.95
CA GLN A 27 2.15 -13.56 -21.36
C GLN A 27 1.87 -13.06 -19.94
N LEU A 28 0.63 -12.64 -19.67
CA LEU A 28 0.23 -12.07 -18.41
C LEU A 28 -0.56 -13.07 -17.55
N VAL A 29 -0.12 -13.26 -16.32
CA VAL A 29 -0.88 -13.89 -15.23
C VAL A 29 -1.26 -12.80 -14.24
N LEU A 30 -2.56 -12.57 -14.06
CA LEU A 30 -3.07 -11.51 -13.21
C LEU A 30 -3.64 -12.08 -11.92
N VAL A 31 -3.09 -11.64 -10.77
CA VAL A 31 -3.60 -11.97 -9.44
C VAL A 31 -4.34 -10.76 -8.90
N THR A 32 -5.61 -10.94 -8.57
CA THR A 32 -6.46 -9.89 -8.01
C THR A 32 -7.01 -10.31 -6.65
N GLY A 33 -7.46 -9.36 -5.87
CA GLY A 33 -8.05 -9.60 -4.56
C GLY A 33 -8.04 -8.34 -3.72
N GLU A 34 -8.85 -8.30 -2.68
CA GLU A 34 -8.91 -7.16 -1.76
C GLU A 34 -7.66 -7.05 -0.89
N ALA A 35 -7.51 -5.90 -0.22
CA ALA A 35 -6.47 -5.70 0.78
C ALA A 35 -6.55 -6.81 1.85
N GLY A 36 -5.41 -7.42 2.16
CA GLY A 36 -5.34 -8.49 3.15
C GLY A 36 -5.63 -9.91 2.65
N ALA A 37 -5.90 -10.10 1.36
CA ALA A 37 -6.08 -11.44 0.78
C ALA A 37 -4.76 -12.26 0.67
N GLY A 38 -3.64 -11.73 1.19
CA GLY A 38 -2.35 -12.42 1.19
C GLY A 38 -1.66 -12.48 -0.17
N LYS A 39 -1.99 -11.55 -1.07
CA LYS A 39 -1.39 -11.47 -2.41
C LYS A 39 0.13 -11.40 -2.37
N THR A 40 0.69 -10.53 -1.53
CA THR A 40 2.15 -10.35 -1.37
C THR A 40 2.83 -11.61 -0.82
N VAL A 41 2.22 -12.29 0.15
CA VAL A 41 2.75 -13.54 0.70
C VAL A 41 2.76 -14.64 -0.36
N LEU A 42 1.69 -14.75 -1.12
CA LEU A 42 1.60 -15.70 -2.23
C LEU A 42 2.65 -15.39 -3.30
N MET A 43 2.78 -14.13 -3.70
CA MET A 43 3.75 -13.65 -4.69
C MET A 43 5.18 -13.96 -4.26
N SER A 44 5.54 -13.61 -3.03
CA SER A 44 6.88 -13.86 -2.48
C SER A 44 7.23 -15.35 -2.46
N ASN A 45 6.25 -16.18 -2.10
CA ASN A 45 6.44 -17.62 -2.04
C ASN A 45 6.69 -18.24 -3.43
N ILE A 46 5.93 -17.79 -4.45
CA ILE A 46 6.11 -18.23 -5.84
C ILE A 46 7.44 -17.72 -6.40
N PHE A 47 7.74 -16.44 -6.16
CA PHE A 47 9.00 -15.84 -6.58
C PHE A 47 10.20 -16.61 -6.04
N TYR A 48 10.21 -16.91 -4.74
CA TYR A 48 11.25 -17.68 -4.10
C TYR A 48 11.43 -19.08 -4.70
N GLU A 49 10.34 -19.76 -5.03
CA GLU A 49 10.38 -21.09 -5.62
C GLU A 49 10.96 -21.09 -7.05
N LEU A 50 10.62 -20.06 -7.83
CA LEU A 50 11.13 -19.92 -9.20
C LEU A 50 12.57 -19.36 -9.23
N ALA A 51 12.89 -18.42 -8.35
CA ALA A 51 14.25 -17.83 -8.26
C ALA A 51 15.33 -18.83 -7.81
N LYS A 52 14.94 -19.94 -7.17
CA LYS A 52 15.86 -21.05 -6.84
C LYS A 52 16.27 -21.91 -8.02
N GLN A 53 15.58 -21.77 -9.15
CA GLN A 53 15.88 -22.55 -10.33
C GLN A 53 16.99 -21.85 -11.12
N ASP A 54 18.21 -22.36 -11.06
CA ASP A 54 19.41 -21.76 -11.66
C ASP A 54 19.29 -21.43 -13.16
N GLN A 55 18.31 -22.04 -13.83
CA GLN A 55 18.06 -21.84 -15.26
C GLN A 55 17.03 -20.74 -15.57
N LEU A 56 16.36 -20.18 -14.55
CA LEU A 56 15.34 -19.16 -14.73
C LEU A 56 15.85 -17.78 -14.32
N ASN A 57 15.76 -16.84 -15.25
CA ASN A 57 15.95 -15.42 -14.92
C ASN A 57 14.63 -14.84 -14.42
N ALA A 58 14.49 -14.73 -13.08
CA ALA A 58 13.33 -14.19 -12.40
C ALA A 58 13.66 -12.84 -11.73
N VAL A 59 12.86 -11.80 -12.01
CA VAL A 59 13.04 -10.45 -11.44
C VAL A 59 11.77 -10.02 -10.76
N MET A 60 11.89 -9.52 -9.53
CA MET A 60 10.80 -8.93 -8.74
C MET A 60 10.80 -7.41 -8.88
N MET A 61 9.63 -6.84 -9.11
CA MET A 61 9.44 -5.39 -9.17
C MET A 61 8.33 -4.93 -8.23
N VAL A 62 8.57 -3.76 -7.62
CA VAL A 62 7.54 -3.02 -6.90
C VAL A 62 7.86 -1.52 -6.98
N ASN A 63 6.84 -0.72 -7.29
CA ASN A 63 7.00 0.74 -7.39
C ASN A 63 6.81 1.43 -6.03
N HIS A 64 7.38 0.84 -4.98
CA HIS A 64 7.32 1.37 -3.62
C HIS A 64 8.68 1.24 -2.92
N PRO A 65 9.41 2.36 -2.66
CA PRO A 65 10.79 2.32 -2.16
C PRO A 65 10.96 1.51 -0.85
N GLN A 66 9.98 1.58 0.04
CA GLN A 66 10.05 0.85 1.31
C GLN A 66 9.91 -0.67 1.12
N GLN A 67 9.05 -1.09 0.22
CA GLN A 67 8.87 -2.52 -0.10
C GLN A 67 10.08 -3.10 -0.84
N VAL A 68 10.73 -2.35 -1.73
CA VAL A 68 12.00 -2.77 -2.37
C VAL A 68 13.01 -3.16 -1.31
N LYS A 69 13.15 -2.39 -0.24
CA LYS A 69 14.06 -2.71 0.88
C LYS A 69 13.73 -4.05 1.52
N VAL A 70 12.45 -4.29 1.81
CA VAL A 70 11.99 -5.54 2.44
C VAL A 70 12.25 -6.75 1.53
N TYR A 71 11.89 -6.67 0.26
CA TYR A 71 12.16 -7.75 -0.68
C TYR A 71 13.65 -8.05 -0.85
N ARG A 72 14.50 -7.02 -0.91
CA ARG A 72 15.96 -7.20 -0.95
C ARG A 72 16.51 -7.90 0.28
N GLN A 73 16.00 -7.55 1.47
CA GLN A 73 16.37 -8.26 2.70
C GLN A 73 15.97 -9.75 2.64
N ILE A 74 14.77 -10.04 2.15
CA ILE A 74 14.27 -11.41 2.01
C ILE A 74 15.17 -12.21 1.03
N VAL A 75 15.42 -11.65 -0.14
CA VAL A 75 16.27 -12.28 -1.18
C VAL A 75 17.67 -12.58 -0.62
N LYS A 76 18.28 -11.61 0.07
CA LYS A 76 19.61 -11.75 0.70
C LYS A 76 19.61 -12.83 1.79
N LYS A 77 18.62 -12.83 2.69
CA LYS A 77 18.49 -13.83 3.75
C LYS A 77 18.30 -15.25 3.21
N LEU A 78 17.62 -15.38 2.10
CA LEU A 78 17.29 -16.65 1.48
C LEU A 78 18.36 -17.12 0.47
N GLY A 79 19.32 -16.26 0.14
CA GLY A 79 20.40 -16.58 -0.80
C GLY A 79 19.94 -16.88 -2.23
N VAL A 80 18.84 -16.25 -2.69
CA VAL A 80 18.23 -16.52 -4.00
C VAL A 80 18.47 -15.43 -5.04
N GLY A 81 19.35 -14.49 -4.78
CA GLY A 81 19.70 -13.41 -5.71
C GLY A 81 20.43 -12.27 -5.03
N ASP A 82 20.57 -11.18 -5.74
CA ASP A 82 21.27 -9.95 -5.36
C ASP A 82 20.31 -8.72 -5.44
N ASP A 83 20.89 -7.54 -5.35
CA ASP A 83 20.13 -6.27 -5.44
C ASP A 83 19.48 -6.05 -6.82
N GLU A 84 19.97 -6.70 -7.87
CA GLU A 84 19.41 -6.64 -9.22
C GLU A 84 18.21 -7.58 -9.41
N THR A 85 18.03 -8.52 -8.48
CA THR A 85 16.89 -9.44 -8.46
C THR A 85 15.61 -8.77 -8.02
N VAL A 86 15.72 -7.65 -7.25
CA VAL A 86 14.59 -6.84 -6.78
C VAL A 86 14.83 -5.37 -7.15
N VAL A 87 14.04 -4.86 -8.08
CA VAL A 87 14.25 -3.53 -8.66
C VAL A 87 12.94 -2.72 -8.75
N LYS A 88 13.07 -1.43 -9.01
CA LYS A 88 11.93 -0.60 -9.40
C LYS A 88 11.54 -0.86 -10.87
N PRO A 89 10.27 -0.67 -11.26
CA PRO A 89 9.82 -0.84 -12.64
C PRO A 89 10.63 -0.02 -13.65
N THR A 90 10.95 1.23 -13.34
CA THR A 90 11.76 2.10 -14.21
C THR A 90 13.15 1.54 -14.46
N HIS A 91 13.80 0.99 -13.40
CA HIS A 91 15.12 0.35 -13.55
C HIS A 91 15.04 -0.88 -14.47
N PHE A 92 14.01 -1.71 -14.28
CA PHE A 92 13.77 -2.89 -15.11
C PHE A 92 13.59 -2.52 -16.59
N ILE A 93 12.72 -1.55 -16.87
CA ILE A 93 12.43 -1.09 -18.25
C ILE A 93 13.68 -0.54 -18.94
N ASN A 94 14.56 0.14 -18.19
CA ASN A 94 15.82 0.68 -18.74
C ASN A 94 16.92 -0.38 -18.91
N LYS A 95 16.87 -1.46 -18.15
CA LYS A 95 17.90 -2.53 -18.16
C LYS A 95 17.61 -3.60 -19.20
N TYR A 96 16.35 -3.96 -19.38
CA TYR A 96 15.92 -5.02 -20.28
C TYR A 96 15.21 -4.45 -21.52
N ASP A 97 15.33 -5.15 -22.63
CA ASP A 97 14.70 -4.80 -23.90
C ASP A 97 14.07 -6.04 -24.57
N GLU A 98 13.62 -5.90 -25.80
CA GLU A 98 13.01 -6.99 -26.57
C GLU A 98 14.02 -8.10 -26.95
N ASP A 99 15.30 -7.80 -26.97
CA ASP A 99 16.39 -8.76 -27.31
C ASP A 99 16.94 -9.45 -26.06
N HIS A 100 16.85 -8.78 -24.89
CA HIS A 100 17.37 -9.27 -23.60
C HIS A 100 16.24 -9.38 -22.58
N LYS A 101 15.36 -10.36 -22.78
CA LYS A 101 14.18 -10.60 -21.94
C LYS A 101 14.49 -11.44 -20.72
N VAL A 102 13.74 -11.19 -19.64
CA VAL A 102 13.70 -12.13 -18.51
C VAL A 102 12.68 -13.24 -18.76
N ASP A 103 12.86 -14.39 -18.11
CA ASP A 103 11.91 -15.47 -18.19
C ASP A 103 10.62 -15.14 -17.45
N VAL A 104 10.72 -14.70 -16.20
CA VAL A 104 9.56 -14.32 -15.38
C VAL A 104 9.80 -12.98 -14.69
N ALA A 105 8.93 -12.04 -14.97
CA ALA A 105 8.84 -10.75 -14.29
C ALA A 105 7.70 -10.78 -13.28
N PHE A 106 8.01 -10.53 -12.03
CA PHE A 106 7.04 -10.41 -10.94
C PHE A 106 6.78 -8.93 -10.67
N ILE A 107 5.52 -8.55 -10.55
CA ILE A 107 5.13 -7.18 -10.19
C ILE A 107 4.20 -7.27 -8.99
N ASP A 108 4.73 -6.96 -7.81
CA ASP A 108 3.87 -6.74 -6.65
C ASP A 108 3.33 -5.31 -6.66
N GLU A 109 2.12 -5.13 -6.15
CA GLU A 109 1.44 -3.84 -6.14
C GLU A 109 1.41 -3.18 -7.54
N ALA A 110 1.00 -3.94 -8.57
CA ALA A 110 0.99 -3.44 -9.96
C ALA A 110 0.07 -2.22 -10.18
N HIS A 111 -0.82 -1.93 -9.25
CA HIS A 111 -1.62 -0.70 -9.24
C HIS A 111 -0.80 0.56 -8.94
N LEU A 112 0.46 0.45 -8.51
CA LEU A 112 1.40 1.56 -8.34
C LEU A 112 2.22 1.85 -9.60
N LEU A 113 2.05 1.09 -10.67
CA LEU A 113 2.69 1.35 -11.94
C LEU A 113 2.10 2.60 -12.58
N TRP A 114 2.96 3.38 -13.20
CA TRP A 114 2.51 4.55 -13.95
C TRP A 114 1.88 4.13 -15.28
N THR A 115 0.74 4.71 -15.53
CA THR A 115 -0.08 4.47 -16.74
C THR A 115 -0.06 5.66 -17.67
N LYS A 116 0.89 6.58 -17.44
CA LYS A 116 1.12 7.80 -18.20
C LYS A 116 2.58 8.23 -18.07
N GLN A 117 3.13 8.84 -19.11
CA GLN A 117 4.43 9.50 -19.07
C GLN A 117 4.45 10.59 -17.99
N ASN A 118 5.49 10.61 -17.19
CA ASN A 118 5.81 11.65 -16.21
C ASN A 118 7.33 11.84 -16.12
N GLN A 119 7.78 12.82 -15.33
CA GLN A 119 9.22 13.13 -15.22
C GLN A 119 10.08 11.97 -14.69
N GLY A 120 9.49 11.06 -13.94
CA GLY A 120 10.19 9.89 -13.40
C GLY A 120 10.14 8.65 -14.30
N TYR A 121 9.34 8.68 -15.37
CA TYR A 121 9.16 7.56 -16.28
C TYR A 121 9.93 7.80 -17.58
N HIS A 122 10.96 7.01 -17.80
CA HIS A 122 11.83 7.07 -18.98
C HIS A 122 11.63 5.89 -19.93
N GLY A 123 10.48 5.16 -19.83
CA GLY A 123 10.14 4.06 -20.72
C GLY A 123 9.76 4.52 -22.13
N HIS A 124 9.60 3.57 -23.02
CA HIS A 124 9.29 3.82 -24.44
C HIS A 124 7.79 3.99 -24.73
N GLY A 125 6.94 3.66 -23.74
CA GLY A 125 5.49 3.73 -23.83
C GLY A 125 4.85 4.65 -22.80
N ASP A 126 3.54 4.63 -22.76
CA ASP A 126 2.74 5.43 -21.82
C ASP A 126 2.26 4.63 -20.60
N ASN A 127 2.55 3.31 -20.58
CA ASN A 127 2.07 2.41 -19.53
C ASN A 127 3.17 1.42 -19.16
N GLN A 128 3.64 1.50 -17.91
CA GLN A 128 4.74 0.65 -17.43
C GLN A 128 4.42 -0.85 -17.47
N LEU A 129 3.18 -1.26 -17.22
CA LEU A 129 2.82 -2.68 -17.30
C LEU A 129 2.97 -3.21 -18.74
N LEU A 130 2.52 -2.43 -19.73
CA LEU A 130 2.66 -2.79 -21.14
C LEU A 130 4.14 -2.81 -21.59
N ASP A 131 4.95 -1.87 -21.10
CA ASP A 131 6.39 -1.85 -21.36
C ASP A 131 7.11 -3.06 -20.75
N ILE A 132 6.73 -3.47 -19.54
CA ILE A 132 7.30 -4.65 -18.88
C ILE A 132 6.92 -5.93 -19.64
N LEU A 133 5.68 -6.03 -20.13
CA LEU A 133 5.21 -7.18 -20.92
C LEU A 133 6.04 -7.43 -22.19
N GLN A 134 6.63 -6.40 -22.78
CA GLN A 134 7.52 -6.54 -23.94
C GLN A 134 8.91 -7.09 -23.56
N ARG A 135 9.29 -7.08 -22.30
CA ARG A 135 10.62 -7.38 -21.74
C ARG A 135 10.68 -8.67 -20.94
N ALA A 136 9.60 -9.44 -20.93
CA ALA A 136 9.52 -10.71 -20.22
C ALA A 136 8.71 -11.73 -21.01
N LYS A 137 9.05 -13.01 -20.89
CA LYS A 137 8.23 -14.09 -21.45
C LYS A 137 6.92 -14.19 -20.71
N VAL A 138 6.98 -14.21 -19.37
CA VAL A 138 5.81 -14.27 -18.49
C VAL A 138 5.89 -13.13 -17.48
N VAL A 139 4.78 -12.42 -17.31
CA VAL A 139 4.59 -11.40 -16.26
C VAL A 139 3.52 -11.89 -15.29
N LEU A 140 3.88 -12.01 -14.02
CA LEU A 140 2.97 -12.28 -12.92
C LEU A 140 2.72 -10.96 -12.16
N ALA A 141 1.53 -10.39 -12.29
CA ALA A 141 1.20 -9.10 -11.71
C ALA A 141 0.09 -9.22 -10.65
N VAL A 142 0.32 -8.59 -9.51
CA VAL A 142 -0.69 -8.43 -8.44
C VAL A 142 -1.32 -7.06 -8.55
N TYR A 143 -2.63 -7.00 -8.71
CA TYR A 143 -3.36 -5.77 -8.91
C TYR A 143 -4.56 -5.63 -7.98
N ASP A 144 -4.68 -4.45 -7.37
CA ASP A 144 -5.81 -4.06 -6.53
C ASP A 144 -6.21 -2.61 -6.84
N HIS A 145 -7.32 -2.42 -7.55
CA HIS A 145 -7.77 -1.09 -7.97
C HIS A 145 -8.18 -0.17 -6.81
N LYS A 146 -8.50 -0.73 -5.63
CA LYS A 146 -8.82 0.03 -4.43
C LYS A 146 -7.58 0.60 -3.72
N GLN A 147 -6.39 0.33 -4.23
CA GLN A 147 -5.11 0.81 -3.69
C GLN A 147 -4.34 1.74 -4.64
N VAL A 148 -4.94 2.18 -5.74
CA VAL A 148 -4.42 3.26 -6.60
C VAL A 148 -4.45 4.57 -5.82
N LEU A 149 -3.34 5.30 -5.76
CA LEU A 149 -3.17 6.47 -4.89
C LEU A 149 -2.88 7.78 -5.63
N THR A 150 -2.45 7.71 -6.88
CA THR A 150 -2.11 8.91 -7.64
C THR A 150 -2.77 8.93 -9.03
N ALA A 151 -2.94 10.13 -9.58
CA ALA A 151 -3.53 10.30 -10.89
C ALA A 151 -2.72 9.62 -12.01
N ASP A 152 -1.40 9.49 -11.86
CA ASP A 152 -0.53 8.83 -12.84
C ASP A 152 -0.62 7.30 -12.84
N GLU A 153 -1.26 6.72 -11.82
CA GLU A 153 -1.50 5.29 -11.66
C GLU A 153 -2.90 4.87 -12.16
N ILE A 154 -3.78 5.80 -12.48
CA ILE A 154 -5.13 5.51 -12.98
C ILE A 154 -5.04 4.75 -14.30
N MET A 155 -5.62 3.56 -14.32
CA MET A 155 -5.72 2.75 -15.54
C MET A 155 -6.93 3.18 -16.36
N GLU A 156 -6.71 3.68 -17.57
CA GLU A 156 -7.79 4.03 -18.49
C GLU A 156 -8.50 2.77 -19.02
N ASN A 157 -9.75 2.90 -19.39
CA ASN A 157 -10.56 1.75 -19.79
C ASN A 157 -9.97 0.98 -20.98
N GLU A 158 -9.38 1.68 -21.93
CA GLU A 158 -8.73 1.06 -23.08
C GLU A 158 -7.56 0.16 -22.68
N ASP A 159 -6.67 0.65 -21.82
CA ASP A 159 -5.55 -0.12 -21.29
C ASP A 159 -6.05 -1.31 -20.46
N TRP A 160 -7.09 -1.08 -19.64
CA TRP A 160 -7.68 -2.14 -18.85
C TRP A 160 -8.28 -3.25 -19.70
N GLN A 161 -8.95 -2.92 -20.81
CA GLN A 161 -9.46 -3.91 -21.76
C GLN A 161 -8.31 -4.67 -22.44
N GLN A 162 -7.21 -4.01 -22.78
CA GLN A 162 -6.03 -4.67 -23.32
C GLN A 162 -5.41 -5.64 -22.31
N ILE A 163 -5.25 -5.23 -21.06
CA ILE A 163 -4.72 -6.08 -19.96
C ILE A 163 -5.61 -7.31 -19.76
N LYS A 164 -6.94 -7.14 -19.74
CA LYS A 164 -7.88 -8.26 -19.65
C LYS A 164 -7.76 -9.23 -20.81
N ARG A 165 -7.60 -8.74 -22.04
CA ARG A 165 -7.39 -9.59 -23.21
C ARG A 165 -6.08 -10.38 -23.11
N LEU A 166 -4.99 -9.74 -22.67
CA LEU A 166 -3.69 -10.39 -22.49
C LEU A 166 -3.71 -11.44 -21.38
N ALA A 167 -4.39 -11.18 -20.29
CA ALA A 167 -4.56 -12.14 -19.20
C ALA A 167 -5.47 -13.31 -19.60
N GLY A 168 -6.55 -13.04 -20.35
CA GLY A 168 -7.51 -14.06 -20.78
C GLY A 168 -8.08 -14.84 -19.59
N ASP A 169 -7.92 -16.14 -19.60
CA ASP A 169 -8.32 -17.06 -18.50
C ASP A 169 -7.28 -17.16 -17.35
N LYS A 170 -6.13 -16.50 -17.52
CA LYS A 170 -5.04 -16.47 -16.52
C LYS A 170 -5.26 -15.41 -15.44
N VAL A 171 -6.50 -15.21 -15.01
CA VAL A 171 -6.88 -14.34 -13.90
C VAL A 171 -7.17 -15.19 -12.66
N ILE A 172 -6.44 -14.92 -11.58
CA ILE A 172 -6.60 -15.61 -10.31
C ILE A 172 -7.11 -14.62 -9.29
N ARG A 173 -8.26 -14.93 -8.67
CA ARG A 173 -8.89 -14.08 -7.66
C ARG A 173 -8.75 -14.72 -6.29
N LEU A 174 -8.15 -13.98 -5.35
CA LEU A 174 -8.14 -14.31 -3.93
C LEU A 174 -9.33 -13.61 -3.25
N LYS A 175 -10.12 -14.36 -2.50
CA LYS A 175 -11.38 -13.87 -1.93
C LYS A 175 -11.29 -13.61 -0.42
N ASN A 176 -10.49 -14.39 0.30
CA ASN A 176 -10.47 -14.35 1.75
C ASN A 176 -9.57 -13.22 2.27
N GLN A 177 -10.13 -12.31 3.05
CA GLN A 177 -9.38 -11.33 3.82
C GLN A 177 -8.80 -12.02 5.06
N MET A 178 -7.47 -11.88 5.30
CA MET A 178 -6.76 -12.55 6.39
C MET A 178 -5.81 -11.64 7.16
N ARG A 179 -5.68 -10.38 6.75
CA ARG A 179 -4.81 -9.42 7.45
C ARG A 179 -5.42 -8.99 8.77
N ILE A 180 -6.69 -8.57 8.74
CA ILE A 180 -7.40 -8.04 9.91
C ILE A 180 -7.90 -9.23 10.74
N ALA A 181 -7.32 -9.43 11.91
CA ALA A 181 -7.65 -10.53 12.82
C ALA A 181 -8.88 -10.18 13.67
N ALA A 182 -9.98 -9.81 13.02
CA ALA A 182 -11.22 -9.34 13.63
C ALA A 182 -12.40 -10.26 13.31
N SER A 183 -13.52 -10.04 14.02
CA SER A 183 -14.80 -10.64 13.68
C SER A 183 -15.33 -10.14 12.33
N ASP A 184 -16.24 -10.87 11.71
CA ASP A 184 -16.88 -10.48 10.45
C ASP A 184 -17.65 -9.16 10.59
N GLU A 185 -18.21 -8.89 11.77
CA GLU A 185 -18.92 -7.66 12.09
C GLU A 185 -17.97 -6.46 12.09
N THR A 186 -16.79 -6.60 12.68
CA THR A 186 -15.76 -5.54 12.69
C THR A 186 -15.20 -5.30 11.30
N ILE A 187 -14.92 -6.35 10.55
CA ILE A 187 -14.48 -6.22 9.14
C ILE A 187 -15.56 -5.51 8.32
N ARG A 188 -16.84 -5.88 8.51
CA ARG A 188 -17.97 -5.23 7.84
C ARG A 188 -18.06 -3.76 8.23
N TRP A 189 -17.91 -3.43 9.52
CA TRP A 189 -17.91 -2.03 9.97
C TRP A 189 -16.84 -1.18 9.25
N ILE A 190 -15.61 -1.70 9.15
CA ILE A 190 -14.52 -1.04 8.42
C ILE A 190 -14.89 -0.86 6.94
N ARG A 191 -15.47 -1.88 6.31
CA ARG A 191 -15.91 -1.80 4.92
C ARG A 191 -17.07 -0.82 4.72
N ASP A 192 -18.05 -0.82 5.62
CA ASP A 192 -19.18 0.12 5.57
C ASP A 192 -18.71 1.57 5.73
N PHE A 193 -17.77 1.81 6.64
CA PHE A 193 -17.17 3.14 6.81
C PHE A 193 -16.46 3.62 5.52
N ILE A 194 -15.69 2.76 4.88
CA ILE A 194 -14.93 3.11 3.68
C ILE A 194 -15.83 3.10 2.43
N ASP A 195 -16.48 1.98 2.14
CA ASP A 195 -17.14 1.74 0.85
C ASP A 195 -18.57 2.29 0.81
N GLN A 196 -19.35 2.12 1.91
CA GLN A 196 -20.70 2.62 2.03
C GLN A 196 -20.75 4.07 2.53
N ARG A 197 -19.61 4.59 3.01
CA ARG A 197 -19.48 5.96 3.54
C ARG A 197 -20.43 6.21 4.71
N ARG A 198 -20.63 5.21 5.58
CA ARG A 198 -21.52 5.27 6.74
C ARG A 198 -20.79 4.91 8.02
N VAL A 199 -21.18 5.59 9.10
CA VAL A 199 -20.66 5.33 10.45
C VAL A 199 -21.77 4.65 11.24
N PHE A 200 -21.68 3.34 11.38
CA PHE A 200 -22.58 2.54 12.21
C PHE A 200 -22.02 2.40 13.65
N PRO A 201 -22.81 1.93 14.62
CA PRO A 201 -22.30 1.55 15.93
C PRO A 201 -21.12 0.59 15.80
N ILE A 202 -20.06 0.81 16.58
CA ILE A 202 -18.88 -0.06 16.55
C ILE A 202 -19.23 -1.38 17.23
N PRO A 203 -19.01 -2.54 16.58
CA PRO A 203 -19.29 -3.83 17.19
C PRO A 203 -18.31 -4.12 18.33
N GLN A 204 -18.74 -4.93 19.31
CA GLN A 204 -17.82 -5.51 20.29
C GLN A 204 -16.99 -6.61 19.62
N ASP A 205 -15.71 -6.63 19.89
CA ASP A 205 -14.80 -7.63 19.32
C ASP A 205 -13.66 -7.93 20.31
N ASP A 206 -13.64 -9.17 20.81
CA ASP A 206 -12.59 -9.60 21.74
C ASP A 206 -11.26 -9.92 21.05
N LYS A 207 -11.24 -9.94 19.71
CA LYS A 207 -10.07 -10.28 18.90
C LYS A 207 -9.40 -9.06 18.27
N TYR A 208 -10.12 -7.93 18.20
CA TYR A 208 -9.65 -6.75 17.51
C TYR A 208 -9.96 -5.49 18.30
N ASP A 209 -8.95 -4.68 18.50
CA ASP A 209 -9.04 -3.45 19.30
C ASP A 209 -9.38 -2.25 18.40
N LEU A 210 -10.68 -1.93 18.28
CA LEU A 210 -11.18 -0.79 17.51
C LEU A 210 -11.61 0.32 18.48
N GLN A 211 -10.86 1.42 18.51
CA GLN A 211 -11.11 2.53 19.43
C GLN A 211 -11.15 3.89 18.73
N VAL A 212 -11.89 4.82 19.32
CA VAL A 212 -11.96 6.23 18.90
C VAL A 212 -11.38 7.10 20.00
N PHE A 213 -10.42 7.94 19.65
CA PHE A 213 -9.72 8.84 20.57
C PHE A 213 -10.16 10.29 20.35
N ASP A 214 -10.39 11.01 21.43
CA ASP A 214 -10.69 12.45 21.39
C ASP A 214 -9.44 13.30 21.17
N ASP A 215 -8.31 12.83 21.69
CA ASP A 215 -7.03 13.53 21.67
C ASP A 215 -6.00 12.68 20.90
N PRO A 216 -5.44 13.21 19.80
CA PRO A 216 -4.41 12.51 19.05
C PRO A 216 -3.14 12.24 19.86
N LYS A 217 -2.86 13.05 20.90
CA LYS A 217 -1.73 12.80 21.81
C LYS A 217 -1.94 11.53 22.62
N VAL A 218 -3.14 11.32 23.17
CA VAL A 218 -3.48 10.08 23.92
C VAL A 218 -3.41 8.87 23.00
N MET A 219 -3.87 8.99 21.75
CA MET A 219 -3.73 7.93 20.75
C MET A 219 -2.25 7.63 20.44
N GLN A 220 -1.41 8.65 20.31
CA GLN A 220 0.03 8.51 20.11
C GLN A 220 0.68 7.74 21.27
N GLU A 221 0.35 8.10 22.53
CA GLU A 221 0.86 7.43 23.71
C GLU A 221 0.44 5.95 23.77
N ALA A 222 -0.82 5.65 23.43
CA ALA A 222 -1.32 4.27 23.36
C ALA A 222 -0.58 3.45 22.31
N ILE A 223 -0.37 3.97 21.10
CA ILE A 223 0.39 3.30 20.05
C ILE A 223 1.84 3.09 20.44
N ALA A 224 2.47 4.06 21.10
CA ALA A 224 3.84 3.93 21.60
C ALA A 224 3.96 2.84 22.67
N GLN A 225 2.98 2.74 23.57
CA GLN A 225 2.90 1.70 24.58
C GLN A 225 2.77 0.31 23.94
N PHE A 226 1.84 0.10 23.02
CA PHE A 226 1.71 -1.18 22.31
C PHE A 226 2.99 -1.57 21.59
N ASN A 227 3.63 -0.63 20.93
CA ASN A 227 4.89 -0.91 20.24
C ASN A 227 6.03 -1.30 21.21
N ALA A 228 6.03 -0.76 22.45
CA ALA A 228 7.03 -1.09 23.46
C ALA A 228 6.75 -2.43 24.15
N GLU A 229 5.48 -2.79 24.36
CA GLU A 229 5.07 -4.02 25.07
C GLU A 229 5.14 -5.26 24.18
N ASP A 230 5.14 -5.10 22.86
CA ASP A 230 5.07 -6.21 21.89
C ASP A 230 6.38 -7.00 21.74
N HIS A 231 7.41 -6.68 22.52
CA HIS A 231 8.68 -7.42 22.64
C HIS A 231 9.24 -7.99 21.31
N GLY A 232 8.96 -7.31 20.19
CA GLY A 232 9.42 -7.72 18.87
C GLY A 232 8.46 -8.64 18.10
N HIS A 233 7.24 -8.84 18.56
CA HIS A 233 6.23 -9.63 17.86
C HIS A 233 5.38 -8.83 16.85
N GLY A 234 5.51 -7.52 16.82
CA GLY A 234 4.81 -6.66 15.85
C GLY A 234 5.30 -5.21 15.89
N ILE A 235 4.85 -4.45 14.93
CA ILE A 235 5.18 -3.03 14.78
C ILE A 235 3.88 -2.25 14.84
N SER A 236 3.79 -1.27 15.75
CA SER A 236 2.67 -0.36 15.86
C SER A 236 3.11 1.06 15.53
N ARG A 237 2.35 1.76 14.72
CA ARG A 237 2.69 3.11 14.23
C ARG A 237 1.48 4.01 14.11
N MET A 238 1.74 5.32 14.20
CA MET A 238 0.79 6.35 13.79
C MET A 238 0.92 6.62 12.30
N VAL A 239 -0.21 6.82 11.65
CA VAL A 239 -0.31 7.24 10.23
C VAL A 239 -1.36 8.33 10.07
N ALA A 240 -1.29 9.08 8.99
CA ALA A 240 -2.28 10.12 8.68
C ALA A 240 -2.61 10.14 7.17
N THR A 241 -3.81 10.64 6.85
CA THR A 241 -4.15 11.07 5.49
C THR A 241 -3.20 12.18 5.03
N PHE A 242 -2.94 12.29 3.74
CA PHE A 242 -1.97 13.26 3.21
C PHE A 242 -2.58 14.66 3.09
N ASP A 243 -2.99 15.22 4.23
CA ASP A 243 -3.68 16.49 4.33
C ASP A 243 -2.82 17.63 4.90
N TRP A 244 -1.60 17.33 5.32
CA TRP A 244 -0.62 18.32 5.77
C TRP A 244 0.49 18.49 4.74
N GLU A 245 1.01 19.70 4.66
CA GLU A 245 2.08 20.00 3.72
C GLU A 245 3.33 19.17 4.01
N TYR A 246 4.01 18.75 2.95
CA TYR A 246 5.28 18.03 3.02
C TYR A 246 6.15 18.31 1.78
N SER A 247 7.44 18.41 2.00
CA SER A 247 8.43 18.43 0.94
C SER A 247 9.73 17.78 1.39
N SER A 248 10.24 16.85 0.58
CA SER A 248 11.56 16.24 0.81
C SER A 248 12.74 17.19 0.55
N ASN A 249 12.50 18.24 -0.23
CA ASN A 249 13.57 19.12 -0.75
C ASN A 249 13.57 20.51 -0.12
N ARG A 250 12.59 20.85 0.71
CA ARG A 250 12.44 22.18 1.34
C ARG A 250 12.07 22.02 2.80
N LYS A 251 12.56 22.91 3.64
CA LYS A 251 12.12 23.05 5.02
C LYS A 251 10.80 23.82 5.12
N PRO A 252 10.05 23.66 6.24
CA PRO A 252 8.89 24.48 6.53
C PRO A 252 9.22 25.98 6.50
N LYS A 253 8.26 26.78 6.01
CA LYS A 253 8.43 28.24 5.87
C LYS A 253 8.37 28.99 7.21
N ASP A 254 7.78 28.37 8.23
CA ASP A 254 7.65 28.92 9.57
C ASP A 254 8.93 28.80 10.42
N GLY A 255 10.00 28.22 9.84
CA GLY A 255 11.29 28.03 10.51
C GLY A 255 11.38 26.77 11.35
N SER A 256 10.35 25.93 11.39
CA SER A 256 10.41 24.62 12.08
C SER A 256 11.37 23.66 11.36
N ASP A 257 11.94 22.74 12.11
CA ASP A 257 12.89 21.76 11.58
C ASP A 257 12.22 20.69 10.71
N TYR A 258 10.95 20.38 10.97
CA TYR A 258 10.21 19.30 10.33
C TYR A 258 8.84 19.73 9.87
N TRP A 259 8.38 19.15 8.77
CA TRP A 259 6.97 19.12 8.41
C TRP A 259 6.23 18.24 9.38
N CYS A 260 5.08 18.68 9.88
CA CYS A 260 4.32 17.97 10.92
C CYS A 260 2.87 17.75 10.51
N VAL A 261 2.29 16.66 11.04
CA VAL A 261 0.84 16.55 11.24
C VAL A 261 0.53 17.30 12.53
N SER A 262 -0.44 18.19 12.51
CA SER A 262 -0.77 19.03 13.66
C SER A 262 -2.28 19.23 13.81
N GLU A 263 -2.73 19.31 15.07
CA GLU A 263 -4.08 19.66 15.45
C GLU A 263 -4.06 20.34 16.82
N GLY A 264 -4.58 21.58 16.91
CA GLY A 264 -4.45 22.39 18.12
C GLY A 264 -3.00 22.56 18.54
N ASP A 265 -2.70 22.24 19.79
CA ASP A 265 -1.33 22.32 20.36
C ASP A 265 -0.51 21.05 20.14
N TRP A 266 -1.12 19.98 19.60
CA TRP A 266 -0.42 18.74 19.28
C TRP A 266 0.21 18.79 17.88
N SER A 267 1.43 18.32 17.78
CA SER A 267 2.10 18.14 16.49
C SER A 267 3.12 17.01 16.54
N MET A 268 3.36 16.38 15.42
CA MET A 268 4.29 15.28 15.29
C MET A 268 4.94 15.29 13.90
N PRO A 269 6.28 15.15 13.79
CA PRO A 269 6.95 15.03 12.50
C PRO A 269 6.36 13.90 11.68
N TRP A 270 6.37 14.00 10.36
CA TRP A 270 5.81 12.95 9.53
C TRP A 270 6.56 12.71 8.22
N ASN A 271 6.27 11.54 7.64
CA ASN A 271 6.62 11.20 6.27
C ASN A 271 8.12 11.11 5.98
N LEU A 272 8.85 10.35 6.81
CA LEU A 272 10.25 9.95 6.57
C LEU A 272 11.26 11.10 6.68
N GLN A 273 11.14 11.94 7.70
CA GLN A 273 12.06 13.05 7.95
C GLN A 273 13.08 12.77 9.06
N LEU A 274 12.67 12.00 10.09
CA LEU A 274 13.53 11.70 11.21
C LEU A 274 14.66 10.77 10.78
N LYS A 275 15.87 11.07 11.27
CA LYS A 275 17.04 10.20 11.06
C LYS A 275 17.43 9.56 12.38
N SER A 276 17.84 8.30 12.33
CA SER A 276 18.44 7.66 13.49
C SER A 276 19.77 8.31 13.82
N SER A 277 20.03 8.51 15.12
CA SER A 277 21.38 8.88 15.61
C SER A 277 22.37 7.72 15.48
N GLN A 278 21.87 6.49 15.36
CA GLN A 278 22.65 5.28 15.17
C GLN A 278 22.41 4.74 13.76
N LYS A 279 23.49 4.54 13.00
CA LYS A 279 23.39 3.93 11.66
C LYS A 279 23.20 2.41 11.72
N GLN A 280 23.68 1.78 12.78
CA GLN A 280 23.62 0.34 12.97
C GLN A 280 23.36 -0.03 14.44
N GLN A 281 22.60 -1.06 14.68
CA GLN A 281 22.42 -1.68 15.99
C GLN A 281 22.39 -3.21 15.80
N ASN A 282 23.18 -3.94 16.59
CA ASN A 282 23.27 -5.40 16.53
C ASN A 282 23.54 -5.95 15.12
N GLY A 283 24.35 -5.25 14.32
CA GLY A 283 24.67 -5.66 12.95
C GLY A 283 23.61 -5.33 11.90
N VAL A 284 22.51 -4.70 12.28
CA VAL A 284 21.45 -4.28 11.37
C VAL A 284 21.67 -2.82 10.95
N ASN A 285 21.79 -2.59 9.65
CA ASN A 285 21.86 -1.25 9.08
C ASN A 285 20.45 -0.65 8.92
N TYR A 286 20.17 0.43 9.62
CA TYR A 286 18.85 1.08 9.58
C TYR A 286 18.48 1.66 8.21
N ASP A 287 19.46 2.02 7.38
CA ASP A 287 19.19 2.50 6.02
C ASP A 287 18.61 1.42 5.11
N GLU A 288 18.82 0.15 5.44
CA GLU A 288 18.27 -1.00 4.71
C GLU A 288 16.87 -1.39 5.18
N LEU A 289 16.43 -0.89 6.34
CA LEU A 289 15.10 -1.14 6.90
C LEU A 289 14.03 -0.25 6.25
N SER A 290 12.81 -0.76 6.17
CA SER A 290 11.65 0.05 5.83
C SER A 290 11.36 1.09 6.93
N TRP A 291 10.54 2.10 6.60
CA TRP A 291 10.16 3.13 7.58
C TRP A 291 9.61 2.52 8.88
N ALA A 292 8.67 1.59 8.78
CA ALA A 292 8.02 1.01 9.96
C ALA A 292 8.98 0.18 10.82
N GLU A 293 9.98 -0.46 10.22
CA GLU A 293 10.96 -1.30 10.92
C GLU A 293 12.02 -0.49 11.67
N GLN A 294 12.21 0.78 11.34
CA GLN A 294 13.17 1.64 12.01
C GLN A 294 12.65 2.07 13.40
N PRO A 295 13.36 1.79 14.51
CA PRO A 295 12.83 2.03 15.87
C PRO A 295 12.48 3.50 16.15
N HIS A 296 13.23 4.46 15.60
CA HIS A 296 13.02 5.89 15.86
C HIS A 296 11.74 6.43 15.21
N THR A 297 11.15 5.72 14.23
CA THR A 297 9.94 6.17 13.55
C THR A 297 8.66 6.05 14.39
N ILE A 298 8.75 5.48 15.59
CA ILE A 298 7.68 5.60 16.59
C ILE A 298 7.38 7.07 16.96
N LYS A 299 8.35 7.97 16.77
CA LYS A 299 8.22 9.42 16.98
C LYS A 299 7.80 10.17 15.72
N GLU A 300 7.40 9.47 14.68
CA GLU A 300 7.04 10.04 13.40
C GLU A 300 5.71 9.43 12.91
N ILE A 301 4.91 10.24 12.22
CA ILE A 301 3.69 9.77 11.57
C ILE A 301 4.03 9.30 10.16
N GLY A 302 3.52 8.13 9.78
CA GLY A 302 3.58 7.63 8.40
C GLY A 302 2.46 8.16 7.52
N SER A 303 2.63 7.97 6.23
CA SER A 303 1.59 8.18 5.21
C SER A 303 1.44 6.92 4.37
N THR A 304 0.53 6.93 3.39
CA THR A 304 0.42 5.84 2.41
C THR A 304 1.76 5.54 1.73
N TYR A 305 2.59 6.56 1.51
CA TYR A 305 3.93 6.40 0.90
C TYR A 305 4.95 5.67 1.78
N THR A 306 4.67 5.51 3.06
CA THR A 306 5.55 4.79 3.98
C THR A 306 4.99 3.44 4.43
N VAL A 307 3.66 3.23 4.38
CA VAL A 307 3.01 2.03 4.95
C VAL A 307 2.27 1.17 3.94
N GLN A 308 2.08 1.61 2.70
CA GLN A 308 1.40 0.77 1.71
C GLN A 308 2.16 -0.55 1.51
N GLY A 309 1.44 -1.66 1.56
CA GLY A 309 2.04 -3.00 1.49
C GLY A 309 2.57 -3.55 2.81
N PHE A 310 2.59 -2.76 3.91
CA PHE A 310 3.03 -3.21 5.24
C PHE A 310 1.84 -3.56 6.13
N ASP A 311 2.04 -4.55 6.99
CA ASP A 311 1.13 -4.87 8.08
C ASP A 311 1.67 -4.26 9.37
N LEU A 312 0.77 -3.65 10.15
CA LEU A 312 1.05 -3.12 11.46
C LEU A 312 0.26 -3.91 12.51
N ASN A 313 0.81 -4.08 13.69
CA ASN A 313 0.09 -4.73 14.78
C ASN A 313 -1.12 -3.89 15.19
N HIS A 314 -0.87 -2.68 15.70
CA HIS A 314 -1.88 -1.65 15.89
C HIS A 314 -1.54 -0.44 15.03
N VAL A 315 -2.54 0.17 14.44
CA VAL A 315 -2.40 1.41 13.67
C VAL A 315 -3.26 2.52 14.27
N GLY A 316 -2.62 3.65 14.57
CA GLY A 316 -3.33 4.87 14.95
C GLY A 316 -3.46 5.79 13.74
N VAL A 317 -4.68 6.05 13.29
CA VAL A 317 -4.96 6.84 12.09
C VAL A 317 -5.50 8.20 12.47
N VAL A 318 -4.76 9.24 12.10
CA VAL A 318 -5.25 10.63 12.13
C VAL A 318 -5.91 10.91 10.78
N ILE A 319 -7.23 10.98 10.79
CA ILE A 319 -8.04 11.28 9.62
C ILE A 319 -8.12 12.79 9.46
N GLY A 320 -7.43 13.33 8.46
CA GLY A 320 -7.34 14.76 8.22
C GLY A 320 -8.59 15.39 7.60
N PRO A 321 -8.55 16.69 7.33
CA PRO A 321 -9.71 17.48 6.92
C PRO A 321 -10.26 17.14 5.53
N SER A 322 -9.58 16.34 4.73
CA SER A 322 -10.12 15.88 3.44
C SER A 322 -11.23 14.83 3.58
N VAL A 323 -11.38 14.23 4.76
CA VAL A 323 -12.45 13.27 5.06
C VAL A 323 -13.40 13.91 6.06
N LYS A 324 -14.63 14.13 5.64
CA LYS A 324 -15.67 14.88 6.39
C LYS A 324 -16.93 14.04 6.57
N TYR A 325 -17.75 14.43 7.51
CA TYR A 325 -19.08 13.83 7.72
C TYR A 325 -20.16 14.89 7.54
N ARG A 326 -21.03 14.68 6.54
CA ARG A 326 -22.12 15.61 6.20
C ARG A 326 -23.37 14.81 5.83
N ASP A 327 -24.52 15.25 6.31
CA ASP A 327 -25.83 14.65 5.99
C ASP A 327 -25.87 13.12 6.16
N GLY A 328 -25.27 12.62 7.25
CA GLY A 328 -25.24 11.20 7.57
C GLY A 328 -24.26 10.35 6.73
N LYS A 329 -23.35 10.99 5.98
CA LYS A 329 -22.39 10.31 5.11
C LYS A 329 -20.97 10.84 5.27
N VAL A 330 -20.02 9.94 5.08
CA VAL A 330 -18.61 10.29 4.88
C VAL A 330 -18.45 10.84 3.46
N ILE A 331 -17.82 11.99 3.35
CA ILE A 331 -17.50 12.64 2.07
C ILE A 331 -16.01 12.92 1.98
N PHE A 332 -15.48 12.91 0.76
CA PHE A 332 -14.10 13.24 0.46
C PHE A 332 -14.00 14.60 -0.19
N ASP A 333 -13.15 15.46 0.35
CA ASP A 333 -12.93 16.83 -0.14
C ASP A 333 -11.48 16.97 -0.68
N PRO A 334 -11.29 16.85 -2.01
CA PRO A 334 -9.96 16.99 -2.61
C PRO A 334 -9.31 18.36 -2.38
N SER A 335 -10.10 19.40 -2.12
CA SER A 335 -9.57 20.75 -1.88
C SER A 335 -8.84 20.87 -0.53
N ALA A 336 -9.13 19.99 0.42
CA ALA A 336 -8.50 19.92 1.73
C ALA A 336 -7.31 18.98 1.78
N SER A 337 -7.00 18.26 0.69
CA SER A 337 -5.84 17.36 0.62
C SER A 337 -4.58 18.11 0.19
N ALA A 338 -3.46 17.81 0.82
CA ALA A 338 -2.12 18.25 0.40
C ALA A 338 -1.45 17.31 -0.61
N ASN A 339 -2.07 16.18 -0.95
CA ASN A 339 -1.55 15.22 -1.92
C ASN A 339 -1.79 15.69 -3.36
N LYS A 340 -0.89 16.52 -3.86
CA LYS A 340 -0.96 17.08 -5.22
C LYS A 340 -1.04 15.99 -6.29
N LYS A 341 -0.39 14.85 -6.10
CA LYS A 341 -0.42 13.73 -7.05
C LYS A 341 -1.79 13.07 -7.15
N ALA A 342 -2.58 13.10 -6.07
CA ALA A 342 -3.94 12.56 -6.07
C ALA A 342 -4.95 13.57 -6.63
N VAL A 343 -4.83 14.86 -6.29
CA VAL A 343 -5.85 15.87 -6.61
C VAL A 343 -5.61 16.62 -7.91
N GLN A 344 -4.44 16.46 -8.54
CA GLN A 344 -4.14 17.08 -9.83
C GLN A 344 -5.06 16.59 -10.95
N ARG A 345 -5.17 17.42 -11.99
CA ARG A 345 -5.83 17.00 -13.25
C ARG A 345 -4.93 16.03 -14.00
N ARG A 346 -5.53 14.97 -14.51
CA ARG A 346 -4.90 14.07 -15.48
C ARG A 346 -5.40 14.39 -16.87
N THR A 347 -4.48 14.53 -17.83
CA THR A 347 -4.81 14.53 -19.26
C THR A 347 -4.95 13.08 -19.69
N MET A 348 -6.15 12.73 -20.16
CA MET A 348 -6.49 11.40 -20.65
C MET A 348 -5.99 11.20 -22.09
N LYS A 349 -6.04 9.97 -22.61
CA LYS A 349 -5.64 9.64 -23.98
C LYS A 349 -6.46 10.38 -25.06
N ASP A 350 -7.71 10.68 -24.76
CA ASP A 350 -8.60 11.49 -25.62
C ASP A 350 -8.36 13.00 -25.50
N ASN A 351 -7.28 13.43 -24.80
CA ASN A 351 -6.94 14.81 -24.47
C ASN A 351 -7.91 15.53 -23.51
N SER A 352 -8.94 14.87 -23.00
CA SER A 352 -9.77 15.43 -21.93
C SER A 352 -8.96 15.56 -20.63
N LYS A 353 -9.37 16.50 -19.77
CA LYS A 353 -8.76 16.68 -18.45
C LYS A 353 -9.73 16.24 -17.38
N GLN A 354 -9.39 15.21 -16.64
CA GLN A 354 -10.23 14.66 -15.58
C GLN A 354 -9.56 14.75 -14.21
N ARG A 355 -10.37 14.73 -13.14
CA ARG A 355 -9.94 14.69 -11.75
C ARG A 355 -10.44 13.40 -11.10
N PHE A 356 -9.57 12.74 -10.36
CA PHE A 356 -9.87 11.50 -9.65
C PHE A 356 -9.70 11.66 -8.13
N GLY A 357 -9.60 12.90 -7.64
CA GLY A 357 -9.25 13.20 -6.26
C GLY A 357 -10.16 12.50 -5.25
N GLU A 358 -11.49 12.53 -5.45
CA GLU A 358 -12.43 11.88 -4.54
C GLU A 358 -12.21 10.35 -4.46
N GLN A 359 -12.03 9.69 -5.61
CA GLN A 359 -11.72 8.26 -5.68
C GLN A 359 -10.38 7.93 -5.02
N LEU A 360 -9.36 8.75 -5.25
CA LEU A 360 -8.01 8.52 -4.73
C LEU A 360 -7.94 8.77 -3.22
N LEU A 361 -8.67 9.73 -2.68
CA LEU A 361 -8.81 9.92 -1.24
C LEU A 361 -9.57 8.78 -0.57
N HIS A 362 -10.60 8.24 -1.23
CA HIS A 362 -11.26 7.01 -0.77
C HIS A 362 -10.28 5.84 -0.70
N ASN A 363 -9.44 5.65 -1.72
CA ASN A 363 -8.41 4.61 -1.74
C ASN A 363 -7.34 4.85 -0.67
N GLU A 364 -6.92 6.10 -0.42
CA GLU A 364 -6.00 6.44 0.65
C GLU A 364 -6.55 6.01 2.02
N LEU A 365 -7.80 6.35 2.30
CA LEU A 365 -8.47 5.93 3.54
C LEU A 365 -8.53 4.40 3.64
N ASN A 366 -8.86 3.71 2.56
CA ASN A 366 -8.84 2.25 2.50
C ASN A 366 -7.47 1.67 2.85
N VAL A 367 -6.39 2.21 2.28
CA VAL A 367 -5.03 1.77 2.58
C VAL A 367 -4.71 1.94 4.06
N LEU A 368 -5.01 3.09 4.65
CA LEU A 368 -4.65 3.39 6.04
C LEU A 368 -5.48 2.57 7.05
N LEU A 369 -6.80 2.49 6.87
CA LEU A 369 -7.69 1.80 7.81
C LEU A 369 -7.56 0.27 7.78
N THR A 370 -6.92 -0.30 6.77
CA THR A 370 -6.74 -1.75 6.65
C THR A 370 -5.33 -2.22 6.97
N ARG A 371 -4.50 -1.39 7.61
CA ARG A 371 -3.11 -1.77 7.97
C ARG A 371 -2.99 -2.53 9.27
N GLY A 372 -3.86 -2.26 10.25
CA GLY A 372 -3.80 -2.90 11.57
C GLY A 372 -4.27 -4.35 11.53
N VAL A 373 -3.44 -5.26 12.03
CA VAL A 373 -3.77 -6.69 12.15
C VAL A 373 -4.66 -6.92 13.37
N HIS A 374 -4.30 -6.35 14.52
CA HIS A 374 -4.96 -6.56 15.81
C HIS A 374 -5.65 -5.32 16.36
N GLY A 375 -5.40 -4.14 15.81
CA GLY A 375 -6.07 -2.93 16.28
C GLY A 375 -6.05 -1.77 15.30
N LEU A 376 -7.13 -0.98 15.37
CA LEU A 376 -7.33 0.26 14.61
C LEU A 376 -7.81 1.34 15.58
N TYR A 377 -7.00 2.37 15.75
CA TYR A 377 -7.30 3.55 16.55
C TYR A 377 -7.59 4.72 15.63
N LEU A 378 -8.67 5.43 15.89
CA LEU A 378 -9.18 6.49 15.03
C LEU A 378 -9.25 7.81 15.77
N HIS A 379 -8.79 8.87 15.11
CA HIS A 379 -9.04 10.25 15.46
C HIS A 379 -9.31 11.05 14.18
N ALA A 380 -10.38 11.83 14.13
CA ALA A 380 -10.75 12.64 12.98
C ALA A 380 -10.67 14.13 13.29
N VAL A 381 -10.05 14.90 12.40
CA VAL A 381 -9.93 16.36 12.51
C VAL A 381 -11.26 17.05 12.22
N ASP A 382 -12.06 16.53 11.27
CA ASP A 382 -13.39 17.07 11.02
C ASP A 382 -14.31 16.88 12.24
N PRO A 383 -14.83 17.95 12.86
CA PRO A 383 -15.61 17.84 14.10
C PRO A 383 -16.86 16.97 13.98
N GLN A 384 -17.53 17.01 12.81
CA GLN A 384 -18.74 16.19 12.59
C GLN A 384 -18.40 14.72 12.41
N LEU A 385 -17.28 14.40 11.76
CA LEU A 385 -16.80 13.03 11.64
C LEU A 385 -16.37 12.50 13.02
N GLN A 386 -15.60 13.27 13.77
CA GLN A 386 -15.19 12.90 15.12
C GLN A 386 -16.39 12.65 16.03
N ALA A 387 -17.40 13.52 15.98
CA ALA A 387 -18.63 13.35 16.75
C ALA A 387 -19.41 12.09 16.34
N ALA A 388 -19.45 11.76 15.04
CA ALA A 388 -20.09 10.54 14.54
C ALA A 388 -19.35 9.27 15.02
N LEU A 389 -18.02 9.27 14.96
CA LEU A 389 -17.18 8.16 15.46
C LEU A 389 -17.33 7.96 16.97
N LYS A 390 -17.37 9.05 17.75
CA LYS A 390 -17.61 8.99 19.19
C LYS A 390 -18.96 8.38 19.53
N ARG A 391 -20.03 8.80 18.86
CA ARG A 391 -21.37 8.20 19.06
C ARG A 391 -21.34 6.72 18.74
N ALA A 392 -20.73 6.32 17.62
CA ALA A 392 -20.58 4.92 17.23
C ALA A 392 -19.84 4.07 18.29
N ALA A 393 -18.83 4.64 18.97
CA ALA A 393 -18.11 3.98 20.04
C ALA A 393 -18.89 3.93 21.37
N LEU A 394 -19.77 4.92 21.65
CA LEU A 394 -20.60 4.93 22.86
C LEU A 394 -21.76 3.93 22.76
N ASP A 395 -22.36 3.79 21.59
CA ASP A 395 -23.44 2.83 21.34
C ASP A 395 -23.00 1.37 21.55
N GLN A 396 -21.70 1.09 21.42
CA GLN A 396 -21.09 -0.19 21.79
C GLN A 396 -21.29 -0.58 23.27
N ARG A 397 -21.35 0.41 24.19
CA ARG A 397 -21.43 0.19 25.64
C ARG A 397 -22.85 -0.08 26.14
N HIS A 398 -23.86 0.06 25.27
CA HIS A 398 -25.27 -0.06 25.62
C HIS A 398 -25.98 -1.27 24.96
N ASN A 399 -25.26 -2.06 24.15
CA ASN A 399 -25.70 -3.34 23.59
C ASN A 399 -24.90 -4.49 24.21
#